data_92d629b03162e9398108fcf1668042d2
#
_entry.id   92d629b03162e9398108fcf1668042d2
#
_cell.length_a   1.000
_cell.length_b   1.000
_cell.length_c   1.000
_cell.angle_alpha   90.00
_cell.angle_beta   90.00
_cell.angle_gamma   90.00
#
_symmetry.space_group_name_H-M   'P 1'
#
loop_
_entity.id
_entity.type
_entity.pdbx_description
1 polymer ?
#
loop_
_entity_poly.entity_id
_entity_poly.type
_entity_poly.pdbx_seq_one_letter_code
_entity_poly.pdbx_strand_id
1 'polypeptide(L)'
;MKVIKEGNAKWTIEEFYGERLNKYINSSYHNPEGIRNKNHIALEFIIESLIENDIQVVLVGLPYNPVLIDRLSDGQWDYYNSTKLEMGIKYDITIIDYLWDESWLEDDFNDYTHAAKDGEIKFAEKISPIIDELLIK
;
A
#
# COMPACT_ATOMS: atom_id res chain seq x y z
N MET A 1 24.04 15.88 6.73
CA MET A 1 22.58 15.98 7.02
C MET A 1 21.85 15.22 5.93
N LYS A 2 21.15 14.15 6.29
CA LYS A 2 20.35 13.37 5.33
C LYS A 2 19.15 14.23 4.91
N VAL A 3 18.93 14.43 3.63
CA VAL A 3 17.80 15.19 3.09
C VAL A 3 16.89 14.23 2.35
N ILE A 4 15.65 14.17 2.75
CA ILE A 4 14.62 13.38 2.10
C ILE A 4 13.99 14.24 1.00
N LYS A 5 13.79 13.66 -0.17
CA LYS A 5 13.17 14.34 -1.31
C LYS A 5 11.79 13.79 -1.57
N GLU A 6 10.83 14.67 -1.74
CA GLU A 6 9.50 14.33 -2.21
C GLU A 6 9.15 15.24 -3.37
N GLY A 7 9.12 14.69 -4.56
CA GLY A 7 9.03 15.49 -5.78
C GLY A 7 10.18 16.49 -5.88
N ASN A 8 9.87 17.79 -5.91
CA ASN A 8 10.85 18.87 -5.91
C ASN A 8 11.15 19.43 -4.51
N ALA A 9 10.47 18.98 -3.47
CA ALA A 9 10.68 19.45 -2.11
C ALA A 9 11.82 18.67 -1.43
N LYS A 10 12.57 19.37 -0.60
CA LYS A 10 13.62 18.79 0.25
C LYS A 10 13.22 19.01 1.71
N TRP A 11 13.29 17.96 2.48
CA TRP A 11 12.91 17.95 3.88
C TRP A 11 14.10 17.58 4.75
N THR A 12 14.20 18.19 5.91
CA THR A 12 15.07 17.68 6.97
C THR A 12 14.47 16.42 7.57
N ILE A 13 15.31 15.59 8.19
CA ILE A 13 14.82 14.38 8.88
C ILE A 13 13.78 14.76 9.95
N GLU A 14 14.03 15.83 10.69
CA GLU A 14 13.13 16.28 11.76
C GLU A 14 11.76 16.74 11.23
N GLU A 15 11.75 17.47 10.11
CA GLU A 15 10.50 17.88 9.45
C GLU A 15 9.74 16.68 8.88
N PHE A 16 10.46 15.72 8.29
CA PHE A 16 9.84 14.55 7.68
C PHE A 16 9.18 13.62 8.69
N TYR A 17 9.86 13.32 9.80
CA TYR A 17 9.33 12.41 10.84
C TYR A 17 8.47 13.10 11.90
N GLY A 18 8.42 14.43 11.91
CA GLY A 18 7.67 15.22 12.87
C GLY A 18 6.30 15.68 12.34
N GLU A 19 6.14 16.98 12.23
CA GLU A 19 4.88 17.63 11.89
C GLU A 19 4.32 17.20 10.53
N ARG A 20 5.20 16.98 9.55
CA ARG A 20 4.81 16.58 8.22
C ARG A 20 4.19 15.19 8.18
N LEU A 21 4.78 14.21 8.85
CA LEU A 21 4.21 12.86 8.95
C LEU A 21 2.84 12.90 9.61
N ASN A 22 2.70 13.65 10.71
CA ASN A 22 1.41 13.83 11.37
C ASN A 22 0.37 14.48 10.44
N LYS A 23 0.77 15.50 9.68
CA LYS A 23 -0.10 16.15 8.71
C LYS A 23 -0.50 15.20 7.57
N TYR A 24 0.42 14.40 7.07
CA TYR A 24 0.16 13.39 6.05
C TYR A 24 -0.85 12.35 6.56
N ILE A 25 -0.63 11.78 7.74
CA ILE A 25 -1.54 10.82 8.35
C ILE A 25 -2.93 11.42 8.52
N ASN A 26 -3.02 12.62 9.08
CA ASN A 26 -4.30 13.30 9.29
C ASN A 26 -5.05 13.59 7.98
N SER A 27 -4.35 13.98 6.93
CA SER A 27 -4.98 14.28 5.64
C SER A 27 -5.38 13.04 4.85
N SER A 28 -4.57 11.99 4.90
CA SER A 28 -4.74 10.80 4.06
C SER A 28 -5.59 9.70 4.71
N TYR A 29 -5.60 9.66 6.05
CA TYR A 29 -6.22 8.57 6.81
C TYR A 29 -7.31 9.03 7.77
N HIS A 30 -7.57 10.32 7.86
CA HIS A 30 -8.40 10.89 8.94
C HIS A 30 -9.90 10.81 8.72
N ASN A 31 -10.38 10.54 7.59
CA ASN A 31 -11.77 10.33 7.47
C ASN A 31 -12.27 9.38 6.52
N PRO A 32 -12.65 8.62 7.01
CA PRO A 32 -12.92 7.60 6.44
C PRO A 32 -14.21 7.10 5.93
N GLU A 33 -15.25 7.29 6.57
CA GLU A 33 -16.48 6.61 6.20
C GLU A 33 -16.99 7.01 4.79
N GLY A 34 -16.98 8.29 4.45
CA GLY A 34 -17.48 8.72 3.15
C GLY A 34 -16.54 8.41 1.97
N ILE A 35 -15.27 8.68 2.13
CA ILE A 35 -14.28 8.47 1.07
C ILE A 35 -13.93 6.99 0.94
N ARG A 36 -13.80 6.29 2.08
CA ARG A 36 -13.53 4.86 2.09
C ARG A 36 -14.67 4.07 1.48
N ASN A 37 -15.91 4.41 1.77
CA ASN A 37 -17.05 3.77 1.14
C ASN A 37 -17.04 3.93 -0.38
N LYS A 38 -16.70 5.10 -0.90
CA LYS A 38 -16.58 5.31 -2.34
C LYS A 38 -15.44 4.51 -2.96
N ASN A 39 -14.28 4.46 -2.30
CA ASN A 39 -13.14 3.69 -2.77
C ASN A 39 -13.41 2.20 -2.70
N HIS A 40 -14.07 1.74 -1.65
CA HIS A 40 -14.47 0.34 -1.51
C HIS A 40 -15.44 -0.06 -2.63
N ILE A 41 -16.49 0.72 -2.86
CA ILE A 41 -17.44 0.50 -3.95
C ILE A 41 -16.75 0.50 -5.32
N ALA A 42 -15.81 1.42 -5.53
CA ALA A 42 -15.06 1.48 -6.77
C ALA A 42 -14.15 0.25 -6.95
N LEU A 43 -13.52 -0.23 -5.90
CA LEU A 43 -12.71 -1.44 -5.92
C LEU A 43 -13.57 -2.67 -6.25
N GLU A 44 -14.71 -2.83 -5.59
CA GLU A 44 -15.66 -3.90 -5.89
C GLU A 44 -16.09 -3.88 -7.35
N PHE A 45 -16.50 -2.71 -7.86
CA PHE A 45 -16.91 -2.55 -9.25
C PHE A 45 -15.80 -2.95 -10.24
N ILE A 46 -14.55 -2.58 -9.96
CA ILE A 46 -13.40 -2.96 -10.79
C ILE A 46 -13.22 -4.49 -10.77
N ILE A 47 -13.24 -5.11 -9.60
CA ILE A 47 -13.07 -6.56 -9.45
C ILE A 47 -14.19 -7.29 -10.19
N GLU A 48 -15.43 -6.91 -9.97
CA GLU A 48 -16.61 -7.51 -10.62
C GLU A 48 -16.50 -7.39 -12.15
N SER A 49 -16.18 -6.21 -12.66
CA SER A 49 -16.02 -5.96 -14.08
C SER A 49 -14.92 -6.82 -14.72
N LEU A 50 -13.84 -7.07 -14.02
CA LEU A 50 -12.75 -7.91 -14.52
C LEU A 50 -13.16 -9.38 -14.54
N ILE A 51 -13.79 -9.88 -13.47
CA ILE A 51 -14.28 -11.26 -13.36
C ILE A 51 -15.35 -11.55 -14.41
N GLU A 52 -16.28 -10.63 -14.63
CA GLU A 52 -17.33 -10.77 -15.67
C GLU A 52 -16.76 -10.88 -17.10
N ASN A 53 -15.53 -10.44 -17.30
CA ASN A 53 -14.82 -10.54 -18.57
C ASN A 53 -13.75 -11.66 -18.58
N ASP A 54 -13.86 -12.63 -17.69
CA ASP A 54 -12.94 -13.77 -17.57
C ASP A 54 -11.48 -13.34 -17.33
N ILE A 55 -11.25 -12.20 -16.69
CA ILE A 55 -9.91 -11.70 -16.33
C ILE A 55 -9.58 -12.12 -14.89
N GLN A 56 -8.47 -12.83 -14.74
CA GLN A 56 -7.97 -13.20 -13.41
C GLN A 56 -7.54 -11.96 -12.64
N VAL A 57 -7.99 -11.84 -11.39
CA VAL A 57 -7.71 -10.72 -10.51
C VAL A 57 -6.76 -11.15 -9.39
N VAL A 58 -5.78 -10.34 -9.13
CA VAL A 58 -4.89 -10.44 -7.97
C VAL A 58 -4.83 -9.07 -7.29
N LEU A 59 -5.10 -9.03 -5.99
CA LEU A 59 -4.89 -7.82 -5.20
C LEU A 59 -3.51 -7.83 -4.59
N VAL A 60 -2.79 -6.72 -4.75
CA VAL A 60 -1.45 -6.56 -4.18
C VAL A 60 -1.44 -5.41 -3.18
N GLY A 61 -1.21 -5.72 -1.91
CA GLY A 61 -0.90 -4.74 -0.88
C GLY A 61 0.54 -4.25 -1.06
N LEU A 62 0.68 -2.98 -1.41
CA LEU A 62 2.01 -2.38 -1.63
C LEU A 62 2.72 -2.12 -0.28
N PRO A 63 4.04 -2.23 -0.26
CA PRO A 63 4.80 -1.89 0.94
C PRO A 63 4.76 -0.38 1.21
N TYR A 64 4.79 -0.03 2.46
CA TYR A 64 4.95 1.35 2.92
C TYR A 64 6.24 1.50 3.73
N ASN A 65 6.71 2.73 3.81
CA ASN A 65 7.82 3.07 4.68
C ASN A 65 7.50 2.66 6.13
N PRO A 66 8.36 1.89 6.82
CA PRO A 66 8.12 1.42 8.19
C PRO A 66 7.71 2.53 9.14
N VAL A 67 8.26 3.73 8.98
CA VAL A 67 7.91 4.90 9.80
C VAL A 67 6.43 5.29 9.68
N LEU A 68 5.81 5.12 8.53
CA LEU A 68 4.38 5.36 8.36
C LEU A 68 3.58 4.25 9.07
N ILE A 69 4.00 3.00 8.90
CA ILE A 69 3.32 1.84 9.49
C ILE A 69 3.24 1.98 11.01
N ASP A 70 4.33 2.34 11.65
CA ASP A 70 4.43 2.50 13.11
C ASP A 70 3.56 3.64 13.67
N ARG A 71 3.04 4.51 12.82
CA ARG A 71 2.26 5.68 13.22
C ARG A 71 0.76 5.58 12.93
N LEU A 72 0.36 4.60 12.17
CA LEU A 72 -1.06 4.38 11.90
C LEU A 72 -1.72 3.67 13.09
N SER A 73 -2.96 4.03 13.36
CA SER A 73 -3.73 3.47 14.47
C SER A 73 -4.28 2.08 14.16
N ASP A 74 -4.55 1.32 15.21
CA ASP A 74 -5.16 -0.01 15.08
C ASP A 74 -6.45 0.03 14.25
N GLY A 75 -7.31 1.03 14.44
CA GLY A 75 -8.54 1.14 13.66
C GLY A 75 -8.32 1.38 12.15
N GLN A 76 -7.20 1.98 11.76
CA GLN A 76 -6.84 2.11 10.35
C GLN A 76 -6.36 0.78 9.79
N TRP A 77 -5.61 0.01 10.56
CA TRP A 77 -5.18 -1.33 10.22
C TRP A 77 -6.33 -2.32 10.18
N ASP A 78 -7.24 -2.26 11.13
CA ASP A 78 -8.43 -3.11 11.15
C ASP A 78 -9.29 -2.91 9.91
N TYR A 79 -9.48 -1.67 9.48
CA TYR A 79 -10.20 -1.37 8.24
C TYR A 79 -9.48 -1.93 7.01
N TYR A 80 -8.18 -1.74 6.89
CA TYR A 80 -7.39 -2.29 5.78
C TYR A 80 -7.47 -3.81 5.73
N ASN A 81 -7.23 -4.47 6.85
CA ASN A 81 -7.22 -5.91 6.95
C ASN A 81 -8.61 -6.53 6.70
N SER A 82 -9.66 -5.91 7.25
CA SER A 82 -11.03 -6.37 7.03
C SER A 82 -11.46 -6.23 5.56
N THR A 83 -11.16 -5.09 4.93
CA THR A 83 -11.45 -4.86 3.51
C THR A 83 -10.74 -5.88 2.62
N LYS A 84 -9.46 -6.11 2.86
CA LYS A 84 -8.65 -7.09 2.14
C LYS A 84 -9.23 -8.50 2.26
N LEU A 85 -9.54 -8.91 3.48
CA LEU A 85 -10.12 -10.23 3.75
C LEU A 85 -11.50 -10.38 3.09
N GLU A 86 -12.34 -9.36 3.16
CA GLU A 86 -13.66 -9.34 2.54
C GLU A 86 -13.56 -9.53 1.02
N MET A 87 -12.68 -8.77 0.34
CA MET A 87 -12.47 -8.91 -1.09
C MET A 87 -11.98 -10.30 -1.47
N GLY A 88 -11.00 -10.84 -0.73
CA GLY A 88 -10.49 -12.18 -0.97
C GLY A 88 -11.54 -13.27 -0.86
N ILE A 89 -12.38 -13.21 0.17
CA ILE A 89 -13.44 -14.21 0.40
C ILE A 89 -14.60 -14.04 -0.59
N LYS A 90 -15.08 -12.79 -0.77
CA LYS A 90 -16.25 -12.51 -1.60
C LYS A 90 -16.04 -12.89 -3.06
N TYR A 91 -14.85 -12.67 -3.58
CA TYR A 91 -14.55 -12.84 -4.99
C TYR A 91 -13.64 -14.04 -5.30
N ASP A 92 -13.23 -14.78 -4.29
CA ASP A 92 -12.29 -15.92 -4.42
C ASP A 92 -11.02 -15.54 -5.20
N ILE A 93 -10.45 -14.38 -4.88
CA ILE A 93 -9.27 -13.84 -5.55
C ILE A 93 -8.01 -13.96 -4.70
N THR A 94 -6.87 -14.08 -5.38
CA THR A 94 -5.57 -14.12 -4.72
C THR A 94 -5.20 -12.76 -4.15
N ILE A 95 -4.71 -12.75 -2.91
CA ILE A 95 -4.17 -11.56 -2.26
C ILE A 95 -2.70 -11.78 -1.93
N ILE A 96 -1.87 -10.84 -2.37
CA ILE A 96 -0.45 -10.75 -2.04
C ILE A 96 -0.27 -9.49 -1.22
N ASP A 97 0.25 -9.60 -0.01
CA ASP A 97 0.35 -8.45 0.89
C ASP A 97 1.78 -8.23 1.37
N TYR A 98 2.41 -7.19 0.85
CA TYR A 98 3.76 -6.77 1.24
C TYR A 98 3.78 -5.69 2.33
N LEU A 99 2.62 -5.22 2.78
CA LEU A 99 2.54 -4.18 3.81
C LEU A 99 3.20 -4.60 5.12
N TRP A 100 3.04 -5.87 5.49
CA TRP A 100 3.55 -6.45 6.73
C TRP A 100 4.88 -7.19 6.58
N ASP A 101 5.53 -7.07 5.42
CA ASP A 101 6.82 -7.69 5.18
C ASP A 101 7.93 -6.86 5.84
N GLU A 102 8.46 -7.37 6.96
CA GLU A 102 9.50 -6.73 7.77
C GLU A 102 10.84 -6.54 7.04
N SER A 103 10.97 -7.06 5.83
CA SER A 103 12.20 -6.87 5.06
C SER A 103 12.34 -5.46 4.48
N TRP A 104 11.26 -4.66 4.46
CA TRP A 104 11.30 -3.29 3.98
C TRP A 104 12.00 -2.37 4.97
N LEU A 105 12.87 -1.51 4.46
CA LEU A 105 13.66 -0.55 5.22
C LEU A 105 13.29 0.87 4.81
N GLU A 106 13.56 1.84 5.66
CA GLU A 106 13.33 3.25 5.37
C GLU A 106 14.04 3.72 4.09
N ASP A 107 15.24 3.20 3.83
CA ASP A 107 16.03 3.55 2.66
C ASP A 107 15.49 2.97 1.34
N ASP A 108 14.55 2.02 1.41
CA ASP A 108 13.81 1.52 0.24
C ASP A 108 12.78 2.54 -0.29
N PHE A 109 12.57 3.66 0.40
CA PHE A 109 11.55 4.65 0.08
C PHE A 109 12.11 6.07 -0.10
N ASN A 110 11.52 6.81 -1.04
CA ASN A 110 11.79 8.24 -1.22
C ASN A 110 11.00 9.10 -0.22
N ASP A 111 9.83 8.62 0.17
CA ASP A 111 8.93 9.22 1.14
C ASP A 111 8.14 8.13 1.90
N TYR A 112 6.92 8.43 2.36
CA TYR A 112 6.12 7.50 3.16
C TYR A 112 5.58 6.31 2.37
N THR A 113 5.36 6.47 1.06
CA THR A 113 4.65 5.50 0.23
C THR A 113 5.28 5.23 -1.13
N HIS A 114 6.21 6.08 -1.57
CA HIS A 114 6.86 5.93 -2.86
C HIS A 114 8.22 5.27 -2.72
N ALA A 115 8.38 4.12 -3.36
CA ALA A 115 9.64 3.40 -3.34
C ALA A 115 10.78 4.22 -3.97
N ALA A 116 11.97 4.09 -3.41
CA ALA A 116 13.21 4.50 -4.05
C ALA A 116 13.60 3.46 -5.11
N LYS A 117 14.59 3.79 -5.94
CA LYS A 117 15.00 2.90 -7.02
C LYS A 117 15.34 1.48 -6.55
N ASP A 118 16.04 1.36 -5.43
CA ASP A 118 16.40 0.05 -4.87
C ASP A 118 15.17 -0.67 -4.31
N GLY A 119 14.22 0.06 -3.72
CA GLY A 119 12.94 -0.45 -3.29
C GLY A 119 12.06 -0.94 -4.45
N GLU A 120 12.06 -0.23 -5.60
CA GLU A 120 11.37 -0.68 -6.81
C GLU A 120 11.92 -2.00 -7.34
N ILE A 121 13.25 -2.14 -7.38
CA ILE A 121 13.92 -3.37 -7.78
C ILE A 121 13.56 -4.51 -6.84
N LYS A 122 13.67 -4.27 -5.55
CA LYS A 122 13.32 -5.25 -4.51
C LYS A 122 11.86 -5.71 -4.61
N PHE A 123 10.93 -4.78 -4.87
CA PHE A 123 9.54 -5.13 -5.10
C PHE A 123 9.36 -6.01 -6.33
N ALA A 124 9.99 -5.64 -7.45
CA ALA A 124 9.94 -6.43 -8.68
C ALA A 124 10.50 -7.85 -8.48
N GLU A 125 11.62 -7.99 -7.78
CA GLU A 125 12.23 -9.30 -7.46
C GLU A 125 11.32 -10.17 -6.60
N LYS A 126 10.57 -9.58 -5.68
CA LYS A 126 9.63 -10.31 -4.82
C LYS A 126 8.35 -10.74 -5.55
N ILE A 127 7.80 -9.88 -6.39
CA ILE A 127 6.49 -10.15 -7.02
C ILE A 127 6.61 -11.00 -8.29
N SER A 128 7.69 -10.86 -9.07
CA SER A 128 7.82 -11.55 -10.36
C SER A 128 7.65 -13.07 -10.27
N PRO A 129 8.28 -13.79 -9.33
CA PRO A 129 8.09 -15.25 -9.24
C PRO A 129 6.63 -15.65 -8.97
N ILE A 130 5.90 -14.83 -8.20
CA ILE A 130 4.50 -15.11 -7.86
C ILE A 130 3.60 -14.88 -9.08
N ILE A 131 3.86 -13.82 -9.84
CA ILE A 131 3.14 -13.57 -11.09
C ILE A 131 3.39 -14.68 -12.10
N ASP A 132 4.64 -15.14 -12.24
CA ASP A 132 4.99 -16.24 -13.12
C ASP A 132 4.23 -17.53 -12.76
N GLU A 133 4.12 -17.87 -11.47
CA GLU A 133 3.34 -19.01 -10.99
C GLU A 133 1.83 -18.90 -11.31
N LEU A 134 1.28 -17.69 -11.24
CA LEU A 134 -0.14 -17.44 -11.54
C LEU A 134 -0.45 -17.52 -13.03
N LEU A 135 0.50 -17.17 -13.89
CA LEU A 135 0.33 -17.20 -15.35
C LEU A 135 0.44 -18.61 -15.95
N ILE A 136 1.01 -19.57 -15.21
CA ILE A 136 1.20 -20.95 -15.69
C ILE A 136 -0.04 -21.83 -15.45
N LYS A 137 -0.99 -21.37 -14.69
CA LYS A 137 -2.24 -22.09 -14.38
C LYS A 137 -3.32 -21.79 -15.38
#